data_0e2aa1299cf11bbd67233d6fde8c8923
#
_entry.id   0e2aa1299cf11bbd67233d6fde8c8923
#
_cell.length_a   1.000
_cell.length_b   1.000
_cell.length_c   1.000
_cell.angle_alpha   90.00
_cell.angle_beta   90.00
_cell.angle_gamma   90.00
#
_symmetry.space_group_name_H-M   'P 1'
#
loop_
_entity.id
_entity.type
_entity.pdbx_description
1 polymer ?
#
loop_
_entity_poly.entity_id
_entity_poly.type
_entity_poly.pdbx_seq_one_letter_code
_entity_poly.pdbx_strand_id
1 'polypeptide(L)'
;MTTNGRLATFLVALTFLGCKEPLQTSAASAGDGGSIAAATGTHKEYITDPSLNNMNASEVTIPSKWHFQGVLYQEGAGGCASTPVGVWRATSPDGLSFVEAMPAMGWVWGTGPAVGNMPKNDCLPMKGPMSAQELLKYLAATMKVEYVADEPVPAEENAKAQKEMRDSDAVWGPRYVANHMQPPKNRTELARAIVRYKTGTFAMKGRLNVGVNCTETVSPGMNSLSAWGGPGHPPTIVTGPPSTVDKCLAFVSYFTAPESQFAGVIRQWDTPGMGEGVLDAWTQAWLQRNTEQTGQAINQMNAAARAQMQAQQQQFNHDQAVRQQMHEDFMAIMQRGTDISIARTQESMNARSTAASDWVDYALDQRTVMDPNTGQVSKVSNSQSYTWVDSTGKSYYPTNDVNANPNGVLPGTWTKQTVTHGNGTSY
;
A
#
# COMPACT_ATOMS: atom_id res chain seq x y z
N MET A 1 36.84 -27.32 7.19
CA MET A 1 35.93 -26.60 8.12
C MET A 1 35.28 -25.49 7.34
N THR A 2 34.10 -25.76 6.83
CA THR A 2 33.35 -24.86 5.95
C THR A 2 32.30 -24.13 6.79
N THR A 3 32.59 -22.87 7.12
CA THR A 3 31.62 -21.95 7.73
C THR A 3 30.68 -21.44 6.64
N ASN A 4 29.50 -22.03 6.55
CA ASN A 4 28.40 -21.55 5.71
C ASN A 4 27.87 -20.22 6.28
N GLY A 5 28.21 -19.11 5.65
CA GLY A 5 27.59 -17.82 5.91
C GLY A 5 26.11 -17.86 5.50
N ARG A 6 25.24 -18.05 6.46
CA ARG A 6 23.79 -17.93 6.25
C ARG A 6 23.42 -16.46 6.25
N LEU A 7 23.09 -15.92 5.07
CA LEU A 7 22.37 -14.65 4.97
C LEU A 7 20.94 -14.89 5.51
N ALA A 8 20.73 -14.56 6.77
CA ALA A 8 19.40 -14.53 7.34
C ALA A 8 18.76 -13.17 7.02
N THR A 9 17.85 -13.14 6.07
CA THR A 9 16.99 -11.97 5.82
C THR A 9 15.99 -11.90 6.99
N PHE A 10 16.25 -11.03 7.97
CA PHE A 10 15.36 -10.86 9.11
C PHE A 10 14.30 -9.80 8.79
N LEU A 11 13.06 -10.23 8.88
CA LEU A 11 11.87 -9.40 8.83
C LEU A 11 11.52 -8.93 10.24
N VAL A 12 11.45 -7.64 10.42
CA VAL A 12 10.84 -7.04 11.61
C VAL A 12 9.36 -6.82 11.31
N ALA A 13 8.52 -7.72 11.80
CA ALA A 13 7.08 -7.50 11.81
C ALA A 13 6.77 -6.55 12.97
N LEU A 14 6.55 -5.28 12.67
CA LEU A 14 5.98 -4.33 13.61
C LEU A 14 4.45 -4.53 13.64
N THR A 15 3.98 -5.13 14.71
CA THR A 15 2.56 -5.22 15.01
C THR A 15 2.10 -3.88 15.59
N PHE A 16 1.22 -3.18 14.89
CA PHE A 16 0.41 -2.14 15.51
C PHE A 16 -0.62 -2.82 16.42
N LEU A 17 -0.19 -3.16 17.62
CA LEU A 17 -1.09 -3.72 18.65
C LEU A 17 -2.01 -2.62 19.16
N GLY A 18 -3.29 -2.76 18.87
CA GLY A 18 -4.35 -1.95 19.45
C GLY A 18 -4.32 -2.04 20.99
N CYS A 19 -4.36 -0.91 21.67
CA CYS A 19 -4.40 -0.82 23.11
C CYS A 19 -5.60 -1.57 23.69
N LYS A 20 -5.36 -2.60 24.48
CA LYS A 20 -6.33 -3.16 25.42
C LYS A 20 -6.00 -2.66 26.81
N GLU A 21 -6.45 -1.44 27.15
CA GLU A 21 -6.73 -1.05 28.54
C GLU A 21 -7.68 0.15 28.56
N PRO A 22 -8.71 0.15 29.42
CA PRO A 22 -9.68 1.26 29.46
C PRO A 22 -9.14 2.37 30.35
N LEU A 23 -8.81 3.52 29.77
CA LEU A 23 -8.57 4.76 30.50
C LEU A 23 -9.88 5.49 30.75
N GLN A 24 -10.13 5.81 32.02
CA GLN A 24 -11.25 6.62 32.47
C GLN A 24 -11.14 8.04 31.90
N THR A 25 -12.15 8.45 31.15
CA THR A 25 -12.26 9.80 30.59
C THR A 25 -12.88 10.78 31.57
N SER A 26 -12.15 11.88 31.82
CA SER A 26 -12.72 13.10 32.39
C SER A 26 -13.43 13.89 31.28
N ALA A 27 -14.69 14.23 31.53
CA ALA A 27 -15.53 14.99 30.62
C ALA A 27 -15.12 16.47 30.56
N ALA A 28 -14.98 17.03 29.35
CA ALA A 28 -15.05 18.45 29.09
C ALA A 28 -16.14 18.75 28.05
N SER A 29 -16.96 19.73 28.37
CA SER A 29 -18.25 20.01 27.73
C SER A 29 -18.19 20.84 26.47
N ALA A 30 -19.12 20.52 25.57
CA ALA A 30 -20.03 21.32 24.73
C ALA A 30 -19.50 22.41 23.80
N GLY A 31 -19.74 22.20 22.52
CA GLY A 31 -19.96 23.19 21.49
C GLY A 31 -20.83 22.61 20.38
N ASP A 32 -22.03 23.15 20.22
CA ASP A 32 -23.08 22.76 19.31
C ASP A 32 -22.64 22.82 17.84
N GLY A 33 -22.89 21.77 17.09
CA GLY A 33 -22.73 21.73 15.65
C GLY A 33 -23.14 20.36 15.10
N GLY A 34 -24.31 20.28 14.50
CA GLY A 34 -24.82 19.24 13.62
C GLY A 34 -24.55 17.79 14.04
N SER A 35 -25.42 17.22 14.87
CA SER A 35 -25.35 15.83 15.30
C SER A 35 -25.53 14.87 14.13
N ILE A 36 -24.42 14.37 13.55
CA ILE A 36 -24.43 13.03 12.99
C ILE A 36 -24.48 12.12 14.22
N ALA A 37 -25.62 11.42 14.42
CA ALA A 37 -25.75 10.42 15.46
C ALA A 37 -24.56 9.45 15.35
N ALA A 38 -23.65 9.49 16.31
CA ALA A 38 -22.54 8.56 16.39
C ALA A 38 -23.15 7.16 16.33
N ALA A 39 -22.84 6.41 15.29
CA ALA A 39 -23.22 5.01 15.20
C ALA A 39 -22.56 4.29 16.38
N THR A 40 -23.36 3.95 17.39
CA THR A 40 -22.92 3.45 18.70
C THR A 40 -22.47 1.99 18.66
N GLY A 41 -21.78 1.57 17.61
CA GLY A 41 -21.27 0.21 17.51
C GLY A 41 -20.11 0.10 16.54
N THR A 42 -19.28 -0.89 16.79
CA THR A 42 -18.20 -1.31 15.89
C THR A 42 -18.39 -2.78 15.53
N HIS A 43 -17.80 -3.22 14.44
CA HIS A 43 -17.66 -4.64 14.12
C HIS A 43 -16.27 -4.93 13.62
N LYS A 44 -15.92 -6.20 13.60
CA LYS A 44 -14.60 -6.68 13.21
C LYS A 44 -14.69 -7.31 11.83
N GLU A 45 -13.75 -6.95 10.98
CA GLU A 45 -13.50 -7.53 9.69
C GLU A 45 -12.12 -8.20 9.69
N TYR A 46 -11.91 -9.16 8.81
CA TYR A 46 -10.67 -9.90 8.77
C TYR A 46 -10.04 -9.86 7.39
N ILE A 47 -8.72 -9.68 7.37
CA ILE A 47 -7.91 -9.86 6.18
C ILE A 47 -7.29 -11.25 6.27
N THR A 48 -7.52 -12.07 5.26
CA THR A 48 -7.04 -13.45 5.23
C THR A 48 -5.81 -13.60 4.35
N ASP A 49 -4.98 -14.58 4.69
CA ASP A 49 -3.83 -15.00 3.90
C ASP A 49 -4.15 -16.29 3.12
N PRO A 50 -4.41 -16.19 1.80
CA PRO A 50 -4.69 -17.36 0.98
C PRO A 50 -3.52 -18.35 0.95
N SER A 51 -2.31 -17.86 1.17
CA SER A 51 -1.09 -18.67 1.15
C SER A 51 -0.93 -19.54 2.41
N LEU A 52 -1.67 -19.22 3.48
CA LEU A 52 -1.75 -19.93 4.74
C LEU A 52 -3.18 -20.49 4.98
N ASN A 53 -3.79 -21.10 3.97
CA ASN A 53 -5.12 -21.70 4.03
C ASN A 53 -6.22 -20.72 4.48
N ASN A 54 -6.17 -19.49 4.00
CA ASN A 54 -7.07 -18.40 4.38
C ASN A 54 -7.07 -18.10 5.90
N MET A 55 -5.93 -18.29 6.54
CA MET A 55 -5.74 -17.88 7.94
C MET A 55 -5.96 -16.37 8.06
N ASN A 56 -6.65 -15.94 9.12
CA ASN A 56 -6.81 -14.53 9.41
C ASN A 56 -5.43 -13.90 9.73
N ALA A 57 -5.00 -12.96 8.89
CA ALA A 57 -3.73 -12.26 9.04
C ALA A 57 -3.86 -11.03 9.93
N SER A 58 -4.92 -10.28 9.75
CA SER A 58 -5.23 -9.14 10.61
C SER A 58 -6.73 -9.01 10.86
N GLU A 59 -7.04 -8.34 11.96
CA GLU A 59 -8.38 -7.94 12.36
C GLU A 59 -8.49 -6.43 12.22
N VAL A 60 -9.53 -5.95 11.56
CA VAL A 60 -9.78 -4.51 11.38
C VAL A 60 -11.09 -4.17 12.07
N THR A 61 -11.04 -3.35 13.11
CA THR A 61 -12.24 -2.85 13.78
C THR A 61 -12.72 -1.58 13.10
N ILE A 62 -13.95 -1.60 12.60
CA ILE A 62 -14.56 -0.49 11.88
C ILE A 62 -15.94 -0.12 12.47
N PRO A 63 -16.47 1.08 12.20
CA PRO A 63 -17.84 1.44 12.61
C PRO A 63 -18.88 0.52 11.99
N SER A 64 -19.91 0.11 12.75
CA SER A 64 -20.85 -0.97 12.40
C SER A 64 -21.60 -0.81 11.09
N LYS A 65 -21.68 0.39 10.52
CA LYS A 65 -22.37 0.66 9.25
C LYS A 65 -21.43 0.92 8.09
N TRP A 66 -20.12 0.85 8.33
CA TRP A 66 -19.14 1.09 7.27
C TRP A 66 -18.92 -0.19 6.45
N HIS A 67 -18.65 0.00 5.17
CA HIS A 67 -18.31 -1.08 4.25
C HIS A 67 -16.81 -1.31 4.25
N PHE A 68 -16.40 -2.56 4.36
CA PHE A 68 -15.00 -2.97 4.38
C PHE A 68 -14.60 -3.67 3.10
N GLN A 69 -13.40 -3.37 2.63
CA GLN A 69 -12.69 -4.11 1.60
C GLN A 69 -11.23 -4.20 2.02
N GLY A 70 -10.68 -5.40 2.03
CA GLY A 70 -9.29 -5.60 2.43
C GLY A 70 -8.67 -6.82 1.77
N VAL A 71 -7.37 -6.76 1.58
CA VAL A 71 -6.56 -7.84 1.02
C VAL A 71 -5.20 -7.83 1.67
N LEU A 72 -4.61 -9.01 1.87
CA LEU A 72 -3.21 -9.11 2.23
C LEU A 72 -2.39 -8.87 0.95
N TYR A 73 -1.58 -7.82 0.97
CA TYR A 73 -0.70 -7.46 -0.12
C TYR A 73 0.73 -7.85 0.22
N GLN A 74 1.39 -8.54 -0.68
CA GLN A 74 2.80 -8.87 -0.59
C GLN A 74 3.44 -8.55 -1.93
N GLU A 75 4.48 -7.72 -1.91
CA GLU A 75 5.31 -7.53 -3.10
C GLU A 75 6.04 -8.83 -3.46
N GLY A 76 6.30 -9.01 -4.74
CA GLY A 76 7.06 -10.15 -5.24
C GLY A 76 8.47 -10.23 -4.64
N ALA A 77 9.08 -11.39 -4.72
CA ALA A 77 10.44 -11.61 -4.24
C ALA A 77 11.41 -10.60 -4.88
N GLY A 78 12.09 -9.81 -4.05
CA GLY A 78 13.01 -8.76 -4.49
C GLY A 78 12.48 -7.33 -4.42
N GLY A 79 11.22 -7.11 -4.06
CA GLY A 79 10.66 -5.78 -3.78
C GLY A 79 11.24 -5.14 -2.51
N CYS A 80 11.19 -3.81 -2.46
CA CYS A 80 11.63 -3.07 -1.27
C CYS A 80 10.74 -3.31 -0.05
N ALA A 81 9.45 -3.59 -0.25
CA ALA A 81 8.47 -3.89 0.79
C ALA A 81 8.07 -5.37 0.73
N SER A 82 8.99 -6.27 1.03
CA SER A 82 8.77 -7.72 0.98
C SER A 82 7.91 -8.28 2.13
N THR A 83 7.51 -7.44 3.08
CA THR A 83 6.65 -7.83 4.19
C THR A 83 5.20 -7.80 3.77
N PRO A 84 4.42 -8.87 3.97
CA PRO A 84 2.98 -8.83 3.74
C PRO A 84 2.33 -7.80 4.66
N VAL A 85 1.46 -6.98 4.11
CA VAL A 85 0.72 -5.95 4.85
C VAL A 85 -0.75 -5.99 4.47
N GLY A 86 -1.62 -5.67 5.42
CA GLY A 86 -3.02 -5.44 5.15
C GLY A 86 -3.19 -4.16 4.33
N VAL A 87 -3.79 -4.26 3.17
CA VAL A 87 -4.24 -3.12 2.37
C VAL A 87 -5.75 -3.13 2.41
N TRP A 88 -6.35 -2.08 2.95
CA TRP A 88 -7.79 -2.07 3.15
C TRP A 88 -8.38 -0.68 3.09
N ARG A 89 -9.67 -0.64 2.84
CA ARG A 89 -10.48 0.57 2.88
C ARG A 89 -11.78 0.28 3.62
N ALA A 90 -12.12 1.16 4.54
CA ALA A 90 -13.44 1.25 5.14
C ALA A 90 -14.13 2.52 4.64
N THR A 91 -15.36 2.39 4.16
CA THR A 91 -16.13 3.49 3.56
C THR A 91 -17.43 3.69 4.34
N SER A 92 -17.75 4.94 4.65
CA SER A 92 -19.00 5.31 5.33
C SER A 92 -20.23 4.92 4.51
N PRO A 93 -21.40 4.76 5.13
CA PRO A 93 -22.63 4.37 4.42
C PRO A 93 -23.06 5.35 3.33
N ASP A 94 -22.73 6.61 3.51
CA ASP A 94 -22.96 7.65 2.51
C ASP A 94 -21.82 7.69 1.44
N GLY A 95 -20.76 6.86 1.59
CA GLY A 95 -19.60 6.73 0.70
C GLY A 95 -18.73 7.98 0.59
N LEU A 96 -19.06 9.08 1.31
CA LEU A 96 -18.32 10.34 1.23
C LEU A 96 -17.06 10.32 2.08
N SER A 97 -17.04 9.49 3.11
CA SER A 97 -15.90 9.36 4.00
C SER A 97 -15.27 7.98 3.86
N PHE A 98 -13.97 7.91 3.89
CA PHE A 98 -13.28 6.63 3.95
C PHE A 98 -11.99 6.71 4.77
N VAL A 99 -11.58 5.56 5.25
CA VAL A 99 -10.26 5.33 5.84
C VAL A 99 -9.59 4.21 5.06
N GLU A 100 -8.35 4.40 4.71
CA GLU A 100 -7.59 3.47 3.89
C GLU A 100 -6.20 3.22 4.49
N ALA A 101 -5.80 1.96 4.58
CA ALA A 101 -4.41 1.56 4.75
C ALA A 101 -3.83 1.26 3.37
N MET A 102 -2.81 1.99 2.99
CA MET A 102 -2.15 1.86 1.69
C MET A 102 -1.12 0.72 1.70
N PRO A 103 -0.71 0.22 0.52
CA PRO A 103 0.43 -0.68 0.43
C PRO A 103 1.67 -0.07 1.10
N ALA A 104 2.45 -0.90 1.80
CA ALA A 104 3.72 -0.43 2.33
C ALA A 104 4.64 0.01 1.18
N MET A 105 5.39 1.07 1.43
CA MET A 105 6.35 1.62 0.48
C MET A 105 7.75 1.48 1.04
N GLY A 106 8.69 0.99 0.22
CA GLY A 106 10.06 0.79 0.66
C GLY A 106 11.08 1.56 -0.16
N TRP A 107 12.22 1.85 0.41
CA TRP A 107 13.41 2.31 -0.30
C TRP A 107 14.68 1.84 0.37
N VAL A 108 15.75 1.78 -0.40
CA VAL A 108 17.05 1.28 0.05
C VAL A 108 18.14 2.21 -0.45
N TRP A 109 19.08 2.54 0.43
CA TRP A 109 20.30 3.25 0.06
C TRP A 109 21.48 2.74 0.89
N GLY A 110 22.66 3.31 0.70
CA GLY A 110 23.83 2.98 1.49
C GLY A 110 25.11 3.08 0.68
N THR A 111 26.17 2.46 1.19
CA THR A 111 27.51 2.47 0.59
C THR A 111 28.05 1.07 0.40
N GLY A 112 28.98 0.92 -0.55
CA GLY A 112 29.68 -0.34 -0.80
C GLY A 112 28.96 -1.27 -1.79
N PRO A 113 29.58 -2.42 -2.11
CA PRO A 113 29.14 -3.32 -3.18
C PRO A 113 27.76 -3.95 -2.92
N ALA A 114 27.38 -4.14 -1.65
CA ALA A 114 26.11 -4.78 -1.32
C ALA A 114 24.90 -3.98 -1.82
N VAL A 115 24.98 -2.65 -1.85
CA VAL A 115 23.90 -1.76 -2.31
C VAL A 115 23.69 -1.83 -3.82
N GLY A 116 24.79 -2.02 -4.57
CA GLY A 116 24.75 -2.14 -6.04
C GLY A 116 24.01 -3.39 -6.52
N ASN A 117 24.03 -4.44 -5.72
CA ASN A 117 23.45 -5.75 -6.03
C ASN A 117 22.04 -5.95 -5.46
N MET A 118 21.49 -4.96 -4.74
CA MET A 118 20.13 -5.06 -4.23
C MET A 118 19.10 -4.88 -5.35
N PRO A 119 18.05 -5.72 -5.36
CA PRO A 119 16.93 -5.48 -6.26
C PRO A 119 16.31 -4.13 -5.90
N LYS A 120 16.06 -3.30 -6.90
CA LYS A 120 15.46 -1.96 -6.75
C LYS A 120 14.08 -1.88 -7.39
N ASN A 121 13.50 -3.01 -7.72
CA ASN A 121 12.17 -3.09 -8.28
C ASN A 121 11.15 -2.65 -7.23
N ASP A 122 10.19 -1.84 -7.64
CA ASP A 122 9.10 -1.35 -6.80
C ASP A 122 9.54 -0.51 -5.56
N CYS A 123 10.81 -0.05 -5.56
CA CYS A 123 11.31 0.83 -4.54
C CYS A 123 10.98 2.29 -4.86
N LEU A 124 10.67 3.09 -3.84
CA LEU A 124 10.63 4.53 -4.00
C LEU A 124 12.01 5.03 -4.46
N PRO A 125 12.07 6.04 -5.36
CA PRO A 125 13.32 6.51 -5.98
C PRO A 125 14.18 7.36 -5.03
N MET A 126 14.14 7.06 -3.74
CA MET A 126 14.88 7.80 -2.71
C MET A 126 16.33 7.34 -2.68
N LYS A 127 17.26 8.29 -2.59
CA LYS A 127 18.71 8.05 -2.59
C LYS A 127 19.35 8.27 -1.23
N GLY A 128 18.58 8.49 -0.20
CA GLY A 128 19.06 8.79 1.15
C GLY A 128 17.95 8.67 2.19
N PRO A 129 18.27 9.02 3.44
CA PRO A 129 17.26 9.07 4.48
C PRO A 129 16.16 10.05 4.12
N MET A 130 14.93 9.70 4.45
CA MET A 130 13.77 10.56 4.35
C MET A 130 13.02 10.46 5.69
N SER A 131 12.72 11.61 6.27
CA SER A 131 11.87 11.66 7.46
C SER A 131 10.42 11.35 7.11
N ALA A 132 9.64 10.94 8.12
CA ALA A 132 8.21 10.71 7.94
C ALA A 132 7.48 11.96 7.43
N GLN A 133 7.91 13.15 7.86
CA GLN A 133 7.34 14.42 7.43
C GLN A 133 7.67 14.78 5.98
N GLU A 134 8.89 14.53 5.53
CA GLU A 134 9.27 14.73 4.12
C GLU A 134 8.49 13.77 3.21
N LEU A 135 8.28 12.52 3.67
CA LEU A 135 7.48 11.57 2.94
C LEU A 135 6.00 11.99 2.85
N LEU A 136 5.41 12.58 3.89
CA LEU A 136 4.06 13.15 3.83
C LEU A 136 3.93 14.21 2.73
N LYS A 137 4.90 15.12 2.63
CA LYS A 137 4.91 16.16 1.58
C LYS A 137 5.05 15.55 0.19
N TYR A 138 5.90 14.55 0.06
CA TYR A 138 6.06 13.79 -1.20
C TYR A 138 4.75 13.09 -1.60
N LEU A 139 4.08 12.44 -0.65
CA LEU A 139 2.81 11.76 -0.90
C LEU A 139 1.70 12.74 -1.28
N ALA A 140 1.56 13.84 -0.56
CA ALA A 140 0.57 14.87 -0.87
C ALA A 140 0.76 15.42 -2.29
N ALA A 141 2.00 15.68 -2.70
CA ALA A 141 2.33 16.11 -4.05
C ALA A 141 2.00 15.03 -5.11
N THR A 142 2.33 13.76 -4.81
CA THR A 142 2.05 12.63 -5.70
C THR A 142 0.56 12.39 -5.87
N MET A 143 -0.21 12.48 -4.79
CA MET A 143 -1.67 12.37 -4.77
C MET A 143 -2.37 13.62 -5.33
N LYS A 144 -1.62 14.69 -5.63
CA LYS A 144 -2.14 15.97 -6.11
C LYS A 144 -3.17 16.60 -5.15
N VAL A 145 -2.93 16.46 -3.84
CA VAL A 145 -3.73 17.10 -2.79
C VAL A 145 -2.97 18.27 -2.19
N GLU A 146 -3.70 19.28 -1.72
CA GLU A 146 -3.11 20.43 -1.04
C GLU A 146 -2.63 20.02 0.35
N TYR A 147 -1.35 20.21 0.63
CA TYR A 147 -0.78 20.06 1.96
C TYR A 147 -1.11 21.30 2.78
N VAL A 148 -1.95 21.14 3.82
CA VAL A 148 -2.43 22.30 4.60
C VAL A 148 -1.52 22.58 5.79
N ALA A 149 -1.27 21.57 6.61
CA ALA A 149 -0.48 21.71 7.84
C ALA A 149 -0.01 20.36 8.38
N ASP A 150 1.05 20.38 9.16
CA ASP A 150 1.43 19.28 10.03
C ASP A 150 0.42 19.16 11.18
N GLU A 151 0.09 17.94 11.55
CA GLU A 151 -0.70 17.61 12.73
C GLU A 151 0.20 16.92 13.75
N PRO A 152 0.23 17.37 15.03
CA PRO A 152 1.06 16.73 16.03
C PRO A 152 0.67 15.27 16.25
N VAL A 153 1.65 14.37 16.24
CA VAL A 153 1.45 12.99 16.69
C VAL A 153 1.36 12.99 18.21
N PRO A 154 0.34 12.34 18.82
CA PRO A 154 0.27 12.22 20.27
C PRO A 154 1.54 11.64 20.87
N ALA A 155 2.01 12.24 21.97
CA ALA A 155 3.27 11.83 22.60
C ALA A 155 3.26 10.34 23.02
N GLU A 156 2.11 9.82 23.45
CA GLU A 156 1.91 8.42 23.81
C GLU A 156 2.08 7.46 22.62
N GLU A 157 1.59 7.83 21.43
CA GLU A 157 1.77 7.01 20.22
C GLU A 157 3.24 6.95 19.82
N ASN A 158 3.91 8.10 19.88
CA ASN A 158 5.33 8.16 19.55
C ASN A 158 6.16 7.37 20.58
N ALA A 159 5.84 7.49 21.86
CA ALA A 159 6.49 6.71 22.93
C ALA A 159 6.26 5.20 22.76
N LYS A 160 5.05 4.80 22.34
CA LYS A 160 4.68 3.41 22.05
C LYS A 160 5.51 2.87 20.87
N ALA A 161 5.55 3.57 19.75
CA ALA A 161 6.33 3.16 18.57
C ALA A 161 7.82 3.00 18.91
N GLN A 162 8.38 3.94 19.67
CA GLN A 162 9.77 3.86 20.15
C GLN A 162 10.00 2.69 21.12
N LYS A 163 9.01 2.38 21.95
CA LYS A 163 9.10 1.22 22.86
C LYS A 163 9.08 -0.08 22.08
N GLU A 164 8.16 -0.25 21.15
CA GLU A 164 8.06 -1.46 20.33
C GLU A 164 9.35 -1.71 19.53
N MET A 165 9.96 -0.65 19.01
CA MET A 165 11.27 -0.76 18.36
C MET A 165 12.35 -1.25 19.31
N ARG A 166 12.45 -0.67 20.53
CA ARG A 166 13.42 -1.12 21.53
C ARG A 166 13.17 -2.56 21.98
N ASP A 167 11.91 -2.96 22.16
CA ASP A 167 11.56 -4.34 22.53
C ASP A 167 11.97 -5.33 21.43
N SER A 168 11.77 -4.96 20.17
CA SER A 168 12.26 -5.72 19.02
C SER A 168 13.79 -5.84 19.02
N ASP A 169 14.50 -4.75 19.25
CA ASP A 169 15.97 -4.74 19.32
C ASP A 169 16.49 -5.62 20.48
N ALA A 170 15.81 -5.60 21.61
CA ALA A 170 16.16 -6.43 22.77
C ALA A 170 16.02 -7.94 22.47
N VAL A 171 15.05 -8.32 21.65
CA VAL A 171 14.84 -9.73 21.24
C VAL A 171 15.84 -10.17 20.18
N TRP A 172 16.09 -9.32 19.19
CA TRP A 172 16.89 -9.71 18.02
C TRP A 172 18.38 -9.40 18.16
N GLY A 173 18.75 -8.34 18.87
CA GLY A 173 20.14 -7.93 19.07
C GLY A 173 21.06 -9.06 19.54
N PRO A 174 20.71 -9.81 20.59
CA PRO A 174 21.54 -10.93 21.07
C PRO A 174 21.75 -12.03 20.01
N ARG A 175 20.76 -12.23 19.12
CA ARG A 175 20.86 -13.24 18.05
C ARG A 175 21.88 -12.83 16.98
N TYR A 176 21.96 -11.54 16.67
CA TYR A 176 23.00 -11.03 15.77
C TYR A 176 24.38 -11.22 16.34
N VAL A 177 24.57 -10.84 17.64
CA VAL A 177 25.84 -11.00 18.32
C VAL A 177 26.25 -12.48 18.40
N ALA A 178 25.32 -13.39 18.70
CA ALA A 178 25.59 -14.83 18.73
C ALA A 178 26.03 -15.40 17.37
N ASN A 179 25.66 -14.74 16.27
CA ASN A 179 26.07 -15.09 14.91
C ASN A 179 27.27 -14.27 14.40
N HIS A 180 28.00 -13.60 15.29
CA HIS A 180 29.15 -12.74 14.95
C HIS A 180 28.81 -11.60 13.97
N MET A 181 27.55 -11.12 14.02
CA MET A 181 27.06 -9.99 13.22
C MET A 181 26.85 -8.78 14.12
N GLN A 182 27.03 -7.59 13.56
CA GLN A 182 26.63 -6.37 14.26
C GLN A 182 25.11 -6.28 14.28
N PRO A 183 24.49 -5.98 15.44
CA PRO A 183 23.06 -5.69 15.47
C PRO A 183 22.71 -4.51 14.56
N PRO A 184 21.60 -4.58 13.84
CA PRO A 184 21.14 -3.47 13.04
C PRO A 184 20.79 -2.28 13.92
N LYS A 185 20.91 -1.07 13.38
CA LYS A 185 20.40 0.14 14.01
C LYS A 185 19.03 0.43 13.45
N ASN A 186 18.02 0.33 14.32
CA ASN A 186 16.64 0.59 13.94
C ASN A 186 16.22 1.98 14.39
N ARG A 187 15.39 2.63 13.57
CA ARG A 187 14.75 3.89 13.90
C ARG A 187 13.30 3.86 13.41
N THR A 188 12.43 4.52 14.15
CA THR A 188 11.04 4.71 13.77
C THR A 188 10.67 6.18 13.91
N GLU A 189 9.91 6.69 12.97
CA GLU A 189 9.38 8.04 12.95
C GLU A 189 7.91 8.01 12.58
N LEU A 190 7.11 8.82 13.26
CA LEU A 190 5.69 9.01 12.96
C LEU A 190 5.46 10.46 12.56
N ALA A 191 4.61 10.68 11.60
CA ALA A 191 4.17 12.01 11.20
C ALA A 191 2.71 12.00 10.74
N ARG A 192 2.05 13.14 10.91
CA ARG A 192 0.68 13.38 10.47
C ARG A 192 0.58 14.71 9.74
N ALA A 193 -0.29 14.76 8.75
CA ALA A 193 -0.59 16.00 8.04
C ALA A 193 -2.06 16.07 7.65
N ILE A 194 -2.55 17.30 7.64
CA ILE A 194 -3.87 17.64 7.10
C ILE A 194 -3.71 18.02 5.64
N VAL A 195 -4.55 17.46 4.80
CA VAL A 195 -4.61 17.77 3.38
C VAL A 195 -6.01 18.19 2.97
N ARG A 196 -6.12 18.90 1.84
CA ARG A 196 -7.40 19.27 1.22
C ARG A 196 -7.40 18.95 -0.26
N TYR A 197 -8.59 18.70 -0.77
CA TYR A 197 -8.81 18.50 -2.20
C TYR A 197 -10.30 18.70 -2.51
N LYS A 198 -10.65 18.64 -3.78
CA LYS A 198 -12.05 18.72 -4.22
C LYS A 198 -12.41 17.45 -4.98
N THR A 199 -13.60 16.91 -4.69
CA THR A 199 -14.20 15.82 -5.46
C THR A 199 -15.56 16.31 -5.94
N GLY A 200 -15.68 16.59 -7.24
CA GLY A 200 -16.86 17.24 -7.76
C GLY A 200 -17.10 18.60 -7.07
N THR A 201 -18.26 18.75 -6.45
CA THR A 201 -18.65 19.97 -5.70
C THR A 201 -18.22 19.95 -4.24
N PHE A 202 -17.76 18.82 -3.73
CA PHE A 202 -17.41 18.68 -2.31
C PHE A 202 -16.00 19.16 -2.01
N ALA A 203 -15.88 20.03 -1.00
CA ALA A 203 -14.63 20.31 -0.35
C ALA A 203 -14.32 19.17 0.61
N MET A 204 -13.24 18.46 0.36
CA MET A 204 -12.77 17.32 1.13
C MET A 204 -11.59 17.71 2.00
N LYS A 205 -11.56 17.18 3.20
CA LYS A 205 -10.44 17.26 4.11
C LYS A 205 -9.92 15.86 4.41
N GLY A 206 -8.62 15.70 4.44
CA GLY A 206 -8.00 14.42 4.75
C GLY A 206 -6.92 14.56 5.81
N ARG A 207 -6.63 13.44 6.49
CA ARG A 207 -5.46 13.25 7.35
C ARG A 207 -4.62 12.11 6.80
N LEU A 208 -3.37 12.41 6.49
CA LEU A 208 -2.36 11.41 6.17
C LEU A 208 -1.57 11.10 7.43
N ASN A 209 -1.46 9.83 7.78
CA ASN A 209 -0.55 9.35 8.81
C ASN A 209 0.54 8.52 8.14
N VAL A 210 1.76 8.72 8.54
CA VAL A 210 2.92 7.98 8.04
C VAL A 210 3.75 7.49 9.21
N GLY A 211 4.05 6.19 9.20
CA GLY A 211 5.07 5.59 10.03
C GLY A 211 6.24 5.14 9.14
N VAL A 212 7.44 5.58 9.41
CA VAL A 212 8.66 5.18 8.70
C VAL A 212 9.54 4.38 9.64
N ASN A 213 9.84 3.15 9.26
CA ASN A 213 10.74 2.26 9.98
C ASN A 213 11.97 2.02 9.12
N CYS A 214 13.13 2.39 9.61
CA CYS A 214 14.40 2.20 8.91
C CYS A 214 15.34 1.30 9.70
N THR A 215 16.04 0.45 8.99
CA THR A 215 17.05 -0.48 9.52
C THR A 215 18.36 -0.26 8.79
N GLU A 216 19.38 0.19 9.52
CA GLU A 216 20.76 0.27 9.05
C GLU A 216 21.49 -1.02 9.40
N THR A 217 22.03 -1.71 8.42
CA THR A 217 22.86 -2.91 8.60
C THR A 217 24.25 -2.67 8.06
N VAL A 218 25.24 -3.04 8.85
CA VAL A 218 26.65 -3.05 8.41
C VAL A 218 27.02 -4.49 8.05
N SER A 219 27.27 -4.72 6.77
CA SER A 219 27.81 -5.99 6.30
C SER A 219 29.33 -5.89 6.27
N PRO A 220 30.06 -6.73 7.02
CA PRO A 220 31.49 -6.85 6.81
C PRO A 220 31.74 -7.22 5.36
N GLY A 221 32.79 -6.66 4.77
CA GLY A 221 33.12 -6.90 3.37
C GLY A 221 33.10 -8.38 3.05
N MET A 222 32.40 -8.78 2.00
CA MET A 222 32.33 -10.18 1.60
C MET A 222 33.76 -10.63 1.23
N ASN A 223 34.22 -11.71 1.85
CA ASN A 223 35.42 -12.41 1.43
C ASN A 223 35.13 -13.03 0.05
N SER A 224 35.57 -12.37 -1.00
CA SER A 224 35.57 -13.00 -2.30
C SER A 224 36.86 -13.84 -2.40
N LEU A 225 36.69 -15.11 -2.75
CA LEU A 225 37.85 -15.85 -3.27
C LEU A 225 38.27 -15.13 -4.55
N SER A 226 39.42 -14.43 -4.53
CA SER A 226 39.95 -13.86 -5.74
C SER A 226 40.17 -14.99 -6.74
N ALA A 227 39.65 -14.76 -7.93
CA ALA A 227 39.84 -15.67 -9.04
C ALA A 227 41.26 -16.20 -9.08
N TRP A 228 41.37 -17.51 -9.16
CA TRP A 228 42.51 -18.30 -9.54
C TRP A 228 43.79 -17.51 -9.86
N GLY A 229 44.65 -17.37 -8.93
CA GLY A 229 46.06 -17.39 -9.24
C GLY A 229 46.33 -18.71 -9.92
N GLY A 230 47.03 -18.69 -11.06
CA GLY A 230 47.28 -19.89 -11.90
C GLY A 230 47.79 -21.10 -11.12
N PRO A 231 48.01 -22.25 -11.78
CA PRO A 231 48.41 -23.48 -11.12
C PRO A 231 49.58 -23.27 -10.15
N GLY A 232 49.32 -23.49 -8.86
CA GLY A 232 50.34 -23.36 -7.81
C GLY A 232 50.15 -22.17 -6.83
N HIS A 233 49.22 -21.28 -7.05
CA HIS A 233 48.89 -20.23 -6.07
C HIS A 233 47.63 -20.56 -5.27
N PRO A 234 47.68 -20.58 -3.91
CA PRO A 234 46.49 -20.77 -3.10
C PRO A 234 45.54 -19.62 -3.33
N PRO A 235 44.21 -19.88 -3.32
CA PRO A 235 43.21 -18.82 -3.45
C PRO A 235 43.39 -17.80 -2.32
N THR A 236 43.58 -16.54 -2.67
CA THR A 236 43.70 -15.45 -1.71
C THR A 236 42.31 -14.98 -1.33
N ILE A 237 42.00 -14.99 -0.04
CA ILE A 237 40.78 -14.38 0.46
C ILE A 237 40.95 -12.86 0.42
N VAL A 238 40.26 -12.21 -0.51
CA VAL A 238 40.20 -10.74 -0.57
C VAL A 238 38.99 -10.29 0.21
N THR A 239 39.24 -9.62 1.33
CA THR A 239 38.16 -8.96 2.09
C THR A 239 37.76 -7.69 1.34
N GLY A 240 36.56 -7.66 0.78
CA GLY A 240 36.01 -6.46 0.16
C GLY A 240 35.74 -5.36 1.19
N PRO A 241 35.55 -4.11 0.76
CA PRO A 241 35.17 -3.04 1.67
C PRO A 241 33.83 -3.35 2.35
N PRO A 242 33.64 -2.93 3.63
CA PRO A 242 32.37 -3.08 4.30
C PRO A 242 31.27 -2.30 3.55
N SER A 243 30.07 -2.79 3.60
CA SER A 243 28.89 -2.14 3.04
C SER A 243 27.96 -1.72 4.17
N THR A 244 27.44 -0.51 4.08
CA THR A 244 26.32 -0.06 4.93
C THR A 244 25.07 -0.05 4.06
N VAL A 245 24.04 -0.75 4.50
CA VAL A 245 22.75 -0.82 3.82
C VAL A 245 21.69 -0.30 4.75
N ASP A 246 21.01 0.72 4.31
CA ASP A 246 19.82 1.27 4.95
C ASP A 246 18.58 0.84 4.16
N LYS A 247 17.64 0.21 4.84
CA LYS A 247 16.34 -0.15 4.29
C LYS A 247 15.26 0.52 5.11
N CYS A 248 14.38 1.27 4.45
CA CYS A 248 13.21 1.86 5.07
C CYS A 248 11.92 1.27 4.52
N LEU A 249 10.93 1.15 5.40
CA LEU A 249 9.55 0.83 5.09
C LEU A 249 8.66 1.93 5.65
N ALA A 250 7.74 2.39 4.83
CA ALA A 250 6.72 3.34 5.23
C ALA A 250 5.35 2.69 5.18
N PHE A 251 4.58 2.90 6.24
CA PHE A 251 3.18 2.52 6.36
C PHE A 251 2.34 3.79 6.35
N VAL A 252 1.36 3.83 5.49
CA VAL A 252 0.54 5.02 5.26
C VAL A 252 -0.91 4.69 5.47
N SER A 253 -1.58 5.50 6.29
CA SER A 253 -3.04 5.50 6.36
C SER A 253 -3.59 6.86 5.97
N TYR A 254 -4.71 6.84 5.26
CA TYR A 254 -5.38 8.02 4.75
C TYR A 254 -6.83 8.05 5.20
N PHE A 255 -7.19 9.11 5.90
CA PHE A 255 -8.54 9.40 6.36
C PHE A 255 -9.09 10.55 5.55
N THR A 256 -10.31 10.45 5.08
CA THR A 256 -10.92 11.56 4.34
C THR A 256 -12.43 11.63 4.58
N ALA A 257 -12.93 12.85 4.56
CA ALA A 257 -14.35 13.14 4.67
C ALA A 257 -14.64 14.53 4.06
N PRO A 258 -15.92 14.84 3.76
CA PRO A 258 -16.35 16.21 3.56
C PRO A 258 -15.89 17.09 4.73
N GLU A 259 -15.46 18.31 4.44
CA GLU A 259 -14.84 19.19 5.46
C GLU A 259 -15.74 19.40 6.69
N SER A 260 -17.08 19.45 6.48
CA SER A 260 -18.08 19.57 7.56
C SER A 260 -18.19 18.32 8.45
N GLN A 261 -17.82 17.13 7.95
CA GLN A 261 -17.91 15.86 8.66
C GLN A 261 -16.58 15.37 9.21
N PHE A 262 -15.48 15.94 8.73
CA PHE A 262 -14.12 15.47 8.98
C PHE A 262 -13.80 15.30 10.46
N ALA A 263 -14.11 16.29 11.29
CA ALA A 263 -13.85 16.21 12.74
C ALA A 263 -14.62 15.06 13.43
N GLY A 264 -15.81 14.74 12.95
CA GLY A 264 -16.61 13.61 13.45
C GLY A 264 -15.97 12.27 13.08
N VAL A 265 -15.55 12.12 11.83
CA VAL A 265 -14.87 10.91 11.33
C VAL A 265 -13.57 10.68 12.09
N ILE A 266 -12.74 11.71 12.23
CA ILE A 266 -11.47 11.58 12.97
C ILE A 266 -11.70 11.16 14.42
N ARG A 267 -12.63 11.80 15.14
CA ARG A 267 -12.94 11.40 16.53
C ARG A 267 -13.40 9.95 16.64
N GLN A 268 -14.17 9.46 15.68
CA GLN A 268 -14.63 8.07 15.66
C GLN A 268 -13.45 7.11 15.48
N TRP A 269 -12.53 7.43 14.57
CA TRP A 269 -11.39 6.58 14.26
C TRP A 269 -10.21 6.72 15.25
N ASP A 270 -10.11 7.82 15.97
CA ASP A 270 -9.14 7.98 17.05
C ASP A 270 -9.62 7.32 18.37
N THR A 271 -10.81 6.68 18.37
CA THR A 271 -11.28 5.89 19.51
C THR A 271 -10.40 4.65 19.68
N PRO A 272 -9.96 4.33 20.91
CA PRO A 272 -9.13 3.15 21.17
C PRO A 272 -9.78 1.86 20.64
N GLY A 273 -8.99 1.03 19.97
CA GLY A 273 -9.42 -0.24 19.41
C GLY A 273 -9.97 -0.16 17.98
N MET A 274 -10.04 1.03 17.38
CA MET A 274 -10.33 1.19 15.96
C MET A 274 -9.09 0.93 15.11
N GLY A 275 -9.32 0.46 13.88
CA GLY A 275 -8.24 0.18 12.92
C GLY A 275 -7.74 -1.26 12.96
N GLU A 276 -6.56 -1.46 12.40
CA GLU A 276 -5.99 -2.78 12.15
C GLU A 276 -5.10 -3.26 13.30
N GLY A 277 -5.24 -4.54 13.62
CA GLY A 277 -4.32 -5.29 14.47
C GLY A 277 -3.89 -6.58 13.78
N VAL A 278 -2.59 -6.77 13.62
CA VAL A 278 -2.02 -8.02 13.08
C VAL A 278 -2.14 -9.13 14.12
N LEU A 279 -2.51 -10.33 13.68
CA LEU A 279 -2.74 -11.47 14.57
C LEU A 279 -1.44 -12.26 14.82
N ASP A 280 -1.11 -12.48 16.11
CA ASP A 280 0.10 -13.19 16.51
C ASP A 280 0.20 -14.59 15.91
N ALA A 281 -0.92 -15.32 15.87
CA ALA A 281 -0.97 -16.66 15.30
C ALA A 281 -0.57 -16.67 13.80
N TRP A 282 -1.04 -15.71 13.04
CA TRP A 282 -0.65 -15.55 11.65
C TRP A 282 0.83 -15.16 11.53
N THR A 283 1.28 -14.20 12.33
CA THR A 283 2.69 -13.75 12.32
C THR A 283 3.63 -14.94 12.56
N GLN A 284 3.32 -15.80 13.52
CA GLN A 284 4.11 -17.01 13.80
C GLN A 284 4.08 -18.00 12.64
N ALA A 285 2.90 -18.30 12.08
CA ALA A 285 2.76 -19.22 10.96
C ALA A 285 3.49 -18.70 9.71
N TRP A 286 3.38 -17.39 9.44
CA TRP A 286 4.06 -16.76 8.33
C TRP A 286 5.59 -16.78 8.50
N LEU A 287 6.11 -16.47 9.69
CA LEU A 287 7.54 -16.54 10.01
C LEU A 287 8.07 -17.97 9.85
N GLN A 288 7.34 -18.97 10.36
CA GLN A 288 7.72 -20.36 10.22
C GLN A 288 7.80 -20.76 8.74
N ARG A 289 6.75 -20.49 7.97
CA ARG A 289 6.72 -20.78 6.54
C ARG A 289 7.85 -20.08 5.77
N ASN A 290 8.05 -18.78 6.05
CA ASN A 290 9.11 -18.03 5.38
C ASN A 290 10.50 -18.58 5.72
N THR A 291 10.71 -19.03 6.96
CA THR A 291 11.95 -19.69 7.39
C THR A 291 12.14 -21.03 6.66
N GLU A 292 11.08 -21.81 6.53
CA GLU A 292 11.10 -23.10 5.81
C GLU A 292 11.36 -22.87 4.31
N GLN A 293 10.68 -21.94 3.67
CA GLN A 293 10.90 -21.59 2.27
C GLN A 293 12.31 -21.08 2.01
N THR A 294 12.81 -20.23 2.91
CA THR A 294 14.20 -19.73 2.83
C THR A 294 15.18 -20.88 3.01
N GLY A 295 14.94 -21.78 3.97
CA GLY A 295 15.76 -22.98 4.17
C GLY A 295 15.73 -23.90 2.95
N GLN A 296 14.59 -24.12 2.33
CA GLN A 296 14.45 -24.91 1.11
C GLN A 296 15.17 -24.25 -0.07
N ALA A 297 15.01 -22.93 -0.25
CA ALA A 297 15.70 -22.17 -1.29
C ALA A 297 17.22 -22.25 -1.12
N ILE A 298 17.73 -22.11 0.12
CA ILE A 298 19.15 -22.25 0.43
C ILE A 298 19.63 -23.67 0.13
N ASN A 299 18.85 -24.71 0.50
CA ASN A 299 19.20 -26.10 0.21
C ASN A 299 19.19 -26.39 -1.29
N GLN A 300 18.20 -25.85 -2.04
CA GLN A 300 18.17 -25.95 -3.49
C GLN A 300 19.34 -25.21 -4.14
N MET A 301 19.68 -24.01 -3.67
CA MET A 301 20.87 -23.28 -4.13
C MET A 301 22.15 -24.03 -3.84
N ASN A 302 22.29 -24.64 -2.65
CA ASN A 302 23.44 -25.43 -2.28
C ASN A 302 23.52 -26.73 -3.10
N ALA A 303 22.38 -27.37 -3.39
CA ALA A 303 22.33 -28.54 -4.27
C ALA A 303 22.66 -28.15 -5.72
N ALA A 304 22.11 -27.04 -6.20
CA ALA A 304 22.44 -26.49 -7.53
C ALA A 304 23.91 -26.10 -7.64
N ALA A 305 24.46 -25.46 -6.59
CA ALA A 305 25.89 -25.12 -6.55
C ALA A 305 26.82 -26.36 -6.57
N ARG A 306 26.43 -27.44 -5.87
CA ARG A 306 27.16 -28.72 -5.93
C ARG A 306 27.04 -29.38 -7.31
N ALA A 307 25.83 -29.40 -7.89
CA ALA A 307 25.62 -29.89 -9.25
C ALA A 307 26.37 -29.06 -10.29
N GLN A 308 26.42 -27.74 -10.09
CA GLN A 308 27.15 -26.81 -10.96
C GLN A 308 28.67 -26.99 -10.87
N MET A 309 29.21 -27.24 -9.66
CA MET A 309 30.63 -27.59 -9.50
C MET A 309 30.99 -28.91 -10.19
N GLN A 310 30.09 -29.88 -10.17
CA GLN A 310 30.26 -31.14 -10.91
C GLN A 310 30.12 -30.96 -12.43
N ALA A 311 29.15 -30.11 -12.85
CA ALA A 311 28.97 -29.79 -14.27
C ALA A 311 30.01 -28.85 -14.83
N GLN A 312 30.58 -27.93 -14.02
CA GLN A 312 31.67 -27.04 -14.45
C GLN A 312 32.94 -27.80 -14.83
N GLN A 313 33.19 -28.96 -14.25
CA GLN A 313 34.29 -29.84 -14.68
C GLN A 313 34.05 -30.44 -16.09
N GLN A 314 32.80 -30.51 -16.53
CA GLN A 314 32.43 -31.07 -17.83
C GLN A 314 31.97 -30.05 -18.89
N GLN A 315 31.60 -28.85 -18.47
CA GLN A 315 30.86 -27.89 -19.32
C GLN A 315 31.57 -26.58 -19.66
N PHE A 316 32.83 -26.39 -19.33
CA PHE A 316 33.57 -25.13 -19.50
C PHE A 316 33.51 -24.54 -20.93
N ASN A 317 33.20 -25.33 -21.94
CA ASN A 317 33.20 -24.93 -23.35
C ASN A 317 31.79 -24.65 -23.94
N HIS A 318 30.71 -24.88 -23.18
CA HIS A 318 29.36 -24.77 -23.75
C HIS A 318 28.54 -23.59 -23.22
N ASP A 319 29.02 -22.91 -22.19
CA ASP A 319 28.15 -22.14 -21.27
C ASP A 319 27.91 -20.67 -21.58
N GLN A 320 28.64 -20.04 -22.48
CA GLN A 320 28.44 -18.60 -22.73
C GLN A 320 27.13 -18.30 -23.48
N ALA A 321 26.76 -19.09 -24.48
CA ALA A 321 25.56 -18.88 -25.29
C ALA A 321 24.28 -19.14 -24.50
N VAL A 322 24.30 -20.18 -23.62
CA VAL A 322 23.12 -20.56 -22.81
C VAL A 322 22.83 -19.53 -21.72
N ARG A 323 23.88 -18.92 -21.14
CA ARG A 323 23.69 -17.87 -20.11
C ARG A 323 23.06 -16.60 -20.69
N GLN A 324 23.44 -16.26 -21.91
CA GLN A 324 22.89 -15.07 -22.58
C GLN A 324 21.41 -15.25 -22.90
N GLN A 325 21.04 -16.43 -23.38
CA GLN A 325 19.64 -16.75 -23.70
C GLN A 325 18.75 -16.83 -22.45
N MET A 326 19.28 -17.42 -21.34
CA MET A 326 18.51 -17.45 -20.07
C MET A 326 18.30 -16.06 -19.46
N HIS A 327 19.30 -15.16 -19.62
CA HIS A 327 19.16 -13.77 -19.16
C HIS A 327 18.07 -13.03 -19.96
N GLU A 328 18.04 -13.18 -21.29
CA GLU A 328 17.03 -12.58 -22.14
C GLU A 328 15.63 -13.12 -21.84
N ASP A 329 15.48 -14.42 -21.62
CA ASP A 329 14.21 -15.04 -21.27
C ASP A 329 13.71 -14.60 -19.88
N PHE A 330 14.61 -14.49 -18.90
CA PHE A 330 14.28 -14.00 -17.56
C PHE A 330 13.81 -12.54 -17.61
N MET A 331 14.51 -11.67 -18.34
CA MET A 331 14.12 -10.28 -18.52
C MET A 331 12.74 -10.14 -19.20
N ALA A 332 12.47 -11.01 -20.20
CA ALA A 332 11.16 -11.03 -20.88
C ALA A 332 10.01 -11.48 -19.94
N ILE A 333 10.27 -12.44 -19.04
CA ILE A 333 9.28 -12.90 -18.05
C ILE A 333 9.01 -11.82 -17.00
N MET A 334 10.05 -11.16 -16.51
CA MET A 334 9.94 -10.05 -15.54
C MET A 334 9.16 -8.87 -16.14
N GLN A 335 9.42 -8.54 -17.40
CA GLN A 335 8.73 -7.46 -18.11
C GLN A 335 7.23 -7.74 -18.27
N ARG A 336 6.85 -8.97 -18.64
CA ARG A 336 5.44 -9.39 -18.70
C ARG A 336 4.74 -9.36 -17.35
N GLY A 337 5.41 -9.75 -16.27
CA GLY A 337 4.85 -9.70 -14.90
C GLY A 337 4.53 -8.27 -14.46
N THR A 338 5.42 -7.34 -14.77
CA THR A 338 5.24 -5.90 -14.46
C THR A 338 4.08 -5.31 -15.26
N ASP A 339 3.98 -5.61 -16.56
CA ASP A 339 2.91 -5.10 -17.42
C ASP A 339 1.51 -5.57 -16.97
N ILE A 340 1.39 -6.84 -16.52
CA ILE A 340 0.14 -7.39 -15.99
C ILE A 340 -0.24 -6.71 -14.67
N SER A 341 0.73 -6.43 -13.79
CA SER A 341 0.48 -5.75 -12.52
C SER A 341 0.01 -4.31 -12.72
N ILE A 342 0.65 -3.57 -13.64
CA ILE A 342 0.27 -2.20 -14.01
C ILE A 342 -1.14 -2.18 -14.60
N ALA A 343 -1.45 -3.10 -15.53
CA ALA A 343 -2.76 -3.18 -16.16
C ALA A 343 -3.88 -3.46 -15.14
N ARG A 344 -3.68 -4.41 -14.22
CA ARG A 344 -4.64 -4.72 -13.14
C ARG A 344 -4.84 -3.56 -12.17
N THR A 345 -3.77 -2.83 -11.83
CA THR A 345 -3.85 -1.65 -10.96
C THR A 345 -4.64 -0.54 -11.65
N GLN A 346 -4.39 -0.32 -12.94
CA GLN A 346 -5.10 0.68 -13.74
C GLN A 346 -6.60 0.36 -13.86
N GLU A 347 -6.94 -0.90 -14.12
CA GLU A 347 -8.32 -1.39 -14.21
C GLU A 347 -9.05 -1.24 -12.86
N SER A 348 -8.39 -1.58 -11.74
CA SER A 348 -8.92 -1.38 -10.40
C SER A 348 -9.16 0.10 -10.05
N MET A 349 -8.24 0.98 -10.44
CA MET A 349 -8.40 2.43 -10.23
C MET A 349 -9.55 3.00 -11.08
N ASN A 350 -9.70 2.55 -12.31
CA ASN A 350 -10.80 2.97 -13.18
C ASN A 350 -12.16 2.53 -12.62
N ALA A 351 -12.28 1.28 -12.17
CA ALA A 351 -13.50 0.76 -11.54
C ALA A 351 -13.88 1.54 -10.27
N ARG A 352 -12.89 1.88 -9.44
CA ARG A 352 -13.11 2.69 -8.22
C ARG A 352 -13.54 4.12 -8.53
N SER A 353 -12.95 4.74 -9.55
CA SER A 353 -13.34 6.07 -10.02
C SER A 353 -14.78 6.10 -10.51
N THR A 354 -15.19 5.06 -11.26
CA THR A 354 -16.56 4.92 -11.76
C THR A 354 -17.54 4.77 -10.60
N ALA A 355 -17.26 3.85 -9.65
CA ALA A 355 -18.13 3.63 -8.49
C ALA A 355 -18.27 4.88 -7.60
N ALA A 356 -17.18 5.63 -7.41
CA ALA A 356 -17.22 6.88 -6.66
C ALA A 356 -18.09 7.95 -7.36
N SER A 357 -18.03 8.01 -8.69
CA SER A 357 -18.81 8.95 -9.49
C SER A 357 -20.30 8.61 -9.47
N ASP A 358 -20.67 7.33 -9.58
CA ASP A 358 -22.05 6.85 -9.51
C ASP A 358 -22.65 7.11 -8.11
N TRP A 359 -21.80 6.96 -7.09
CA TRP A 359 -22.24 7.24 -5.73
C TRP A 359 -22.51 8.74 -5.49
N VAL A 360 -21.70 9.64 -6.04
CA VAL A 360 -21.96 11.08 -6.01
C VAL A 360 -23.31 11.41 -6.68
N ASP A 361 -23.62 10.75 -7.79
CA ASP A 361 -24.91 10.91 -8.46
C ASP A 361 -26.07 10.46 -7.56
N TYR A 362 -25.95 9.31 -6.92
CA TYR A 362 -26.95 8.82 -5.99
C TYR A 362 -27.14 9.77 -4.78
N ALA A 363 -26.04 10.24 -4.18
CA ALA A 363 -26.08 11.13 -3.01
C ALA A 363 -26.71 12.49 -3.28
N LEU A 364 -26.59 12.99 -4.51
CA LEU A 364 -27.14 14.27 -4.93
C LEU A 364 -28.53 14.15 -5.57
N ASP A 365 -29.14 12.95 -5.54
CA ASP A 365 -30.40 12.64 -6.22
C ASP A 365 -30.38 13.05 -7.69
N GLN A 366 -29.27 12.77 -8.36
CA GLN A 366 -29.05 13.06 -9.77
C GLN A 366 -28.54 11.83 -10.52
N ARG A 367 -28.54 11.89 -11.81
CA ARG A 367 -27.94 10.90 -12.69
C ARG A 367 -27.15 11.58 -13.79
N THR A 368 -26.16 10.90 -14.26
CA THR A 368 -25.40 11.32 -15.43
C THR A 368 -26.05 10.82 -16.70
N VAL A 369 -26.22 11.71 -17.64
CA VAL A 369 -26.78 11.40 -18.95
C VAL A 369 -25.85 11.95 -20.05
N MET A 370 -25.82 11.24 -21.17
CA MET A 370 -25.00 11.61 -22.32
C MET A 370 -25.92 11.85 -23.52
N ASP A 371 -25.67 12.93 -24.21
CA ASP A 371 -26.26 13.17 -25.53
C ASP A 371 -25.60 12.21 -26.55
N PRO A 372 -26.36 11.30 -27.16
CA PRO A 372 -25.78 10.31 -28.05
C PRO A 372 -25.24 10.91 -29.38
N ASN A 373 -25.63 12.14 -29.72
CA ASN A 373 -25.17 12.79 -30.97
C ASN A 373 -23.86 13.56 -30.76
N THR A 374 -23.69 14.20 -29.61
CA THR A 374 -22.55 15.06 -29.34
C THR A 374 -21.53 14.44 -28.39
N GLY A 375 -21.92 13.39 -27.65
CA GLY A 375 -21.12 12.80 -26.59
C GLY A 375 -21.03 13.70 -25.35
N GLN A 376 -21.76 14.81 -25.30
CA GLN A 376 -21.74 15.72 -24.16
C GLN A 376 -22.43 15.08 -22.96
N VAL A 377 -21.73 15.10 -21.81
CA VAL A 377 -22.19 14.54 -20.55
C VAL A 377 -22.77 15.66 -19.67
N SER A 378 -23.93 15.43 -19.06
CA SER A 378 -24.58 16.36 -18.16
C SER A 378 -25.21 15.65 -16.96
N LYS A 379 -25.41 16.39 -15.87
CA LYS A 379 -26.06 15.91 -14.66
C LYS A 379 -27.53 16.39 -14.67
N VAL A 380 -28.45 15.46 -14.47
CA VAL A 380 -29.89 15.75 -14.41
C VAL A 380 -30.49 15.17 -13.13
N SER A 381 -31.57 15.76 -12.63
CA SER A 381 -32.27 15.25 -11.45
C SER A 381 -32.78 13.82 -11.69
N ASN A 382 -32.69 12.98 -10.69
CA ASN A 382 -33.19 11.61 -10.72
C ASN A 382 -34.74 11.53 -10.53
N SER A 383 -35.40 12.66 -10.26
CA SER A 383 -36.83 12.74 -10.11
C SER A 383 -37.63 12.41 -11.38
N GLN A 384 -36.98 12.42 -12.54
CA GLN A 384 -37.56 12.10 -13.85
C GLN A 384 -36.85 10.93 -14.48
N SER A 385 -37.58 9.95 -15.02
CA SER A 385 -36.99 8.72 -15.58
C SER A 385 -36.29 8.92 -16.94
N TYR A 386 -36.70 9.92 -17.70
CA TYR A 386 -36.15 10.19 -19.04
C TYR A 386 -35.84 11.68 -19.20
N THR A 387 -34.83 11.98 -20.01
CA THR A 387 -34.45 13.34 -20.37
C THR A 387 -34.16 13.41 -21.86
N TRP A 388 -34.67 14.43 -22.50
CA TRP A 388 -34.41 14.75 -23.90
C TRP A 388 -33.65 16.06 -23.96
N VAL A 389 -32.78 16.21 -24.93
CA VAL A 389 -32.00 17.44 -25.18
C VAL A 389 -32.31 17.93 -26.61
N ASP A 390 -32.43 19.23 -26.75
CA ASP A 390 -32.59 19.82 -28.07
C ASP A 390 -31.30 19.79 -28.90
N SER A 391 -31.36 19.99 -30.18
CA SER A 391 -30.21 19.96 -31.08
C SER A 391 -29.15 21.04 -30.81
N THR A 392 -29.46 22.02 -29.94
CA THR A 392 -28.52 23.05 -29.48
C THR A 392 -27.80 22.70 -28.19
N GLY A 393 -28.23 21.65 -27.50
CA GLY A 393 -27.68 21.22 -26.18
C GLY A 393 -28.07 22.14 -25.01
N LYS A 394 -28.95 23.11 -25.23
CA LYS A 394 -29.29 24.14 -24.23
C LYS A 394 -30.61 23.94 -23.53
N SER A 395 -31.55 23.26 -24.15
CA SER A 395 -32.90 23.02 -23.61
C SER A 395 -33.08 21.55 -23.28
N TYR A 396 -33.66 21.26 -22.13
CA TYR A 396 -33.90 19.90 -21.65
C TYR A 396 -35.40 19.69 -21.43
N TYR A 397 -35.89 18.52 -21.79
CA TYR A 397 -37.26 18.08 -21.54
C TYR A 397 -37.26 16.83 -20.69
N PRO A 398 -37.35 16.95 -19.36
CA PRO A 398 -37.44 15.82 -18.41
C PRO A 398 -38.85 15.25 -18.37
N THR A 399 -39.00 13.91 -18.27
CA THR A 399 -40.28 13.24 -18.21
C THR A 399 -40.22 11.88 -17.55
N ASN A 400 -41.35 11.44 -16.95
CA ASN A 400 -41.51 10.06 -16.45
C ASN A 400 -42.27 9.17 -17.44
N ASP A 401 -42.77 9.72 -18.52
CA ASP A 401 -43.48 8.97 -19.56
C ASP A 401 -42.49 8.37 -20.55
N VAL A 402 -42.45 7.03 -20.63
CA VAL A 402 -41.57 6.29 -21.54
C VAL A 402 -41.89 6.56 -23.02
N ASN A 403 -43.17 6.91 -23.31
CA ASN A 403 -43.64 7.17 -24.66
C ASN A 403 -43.57 8.66 -25.04
N ALA A 404 -43.19 9.53 -24.10
CA ALA A 404 -43.08 10.94 -24.40
C ALA A 404 -42.05 11.16 -25.51
N ASN A 405 -42.46 11.90 -26.55
CA ASN A 405 -41.59 12.32 -27.63
C ASN A 405 -41.85 13.80 -27.88
N PRO A 406 -40.90 14.69 -27.50
CA PRO A 406 -41.10 16.13 -27.74
C PRO A 406 -40.98 16.55 -29.20
N ASN A 407 -40.46 15.68 -30.08
CA ASN A 407 -40.41 15.97 -31.51
C ASN A 407 -41.80 16.10 -32.11
N GLY A 408 -42.08 17.20 -32.75
CA GLY A 408 -43.39 17.50 -33.33
C GLY A 408 -44.38 18.19 -32.36
N VAL A 409 -44.04 18.27 -31.07
CA VAL A 409 -44.83 19.00 -30.04
C VAL A 409 -44.13 20.27 -29.61
N LEU A 410 -42.82 20.20 -29.42
CA LEU A 410 -41.97 21.34 -29.10
C LEU A 410 -41.12 21.74 -30.31
N PRO A 411 -40.76 23.01 -30.42
CA PRO A 411 -39.88 23.49 -31.47
C PRO A 411 -38.52 22.82 -31.43
N GLY A 412 -37.94 22.50 -32.60
CA GLY A 412 -36.59 21.92 -32.70
C GLY A 412 -36.59 20.40 -32.82
N THR A 413 -35.39 19.85 -32.92
CA THR A 413 -35.16 18.40 -32.91
C THR A 413 -34.63 17.98 -31.56
N TRP A 414 -35.27 16.98 -30.98
CA TRP A 414 -34.96 16.50 -29.65
C TRP A 414 -34.41 15.08 -29.68
N THR A 415 -33.34 14.83 -28.92
CA THR A 415 -32.71 13.52 -28.80
C THR A 415 -32.83 13.01 -27.38
N LYS A 416 -33.25 11.76 -27.23
CA LYS A 416 -33.32 11.10 -25.90
C LYS A 416 -31.90 10.83 -25.41
N GLN A 417 -31.59 11.31 -24.22
CA GLN A 417 -30.28 11.09 -23.61
C GLN A 417 -30.15 9.66 -23.07
N THR A 418 -28.94 9.15 -23.09
CA THR A 418 -28.59 7.83 -22.54
C THR A 418 -28.04 8.01 -21.12
N VAL A 419 -28.52 7.20 -20.19
CA VAL A 419 -27.97 7.16 -18.83
C VAL A 419 -26.60 6.49 -18.88
N THR A 420 -25.64 7.08 -18.20
CA THR A 420 -24.25 6.57 -18.11
C THR A 420 -23.80 6.55 -16.67
N HIS A 421 -22.66 5.92 -16.39
CA HIS A 421 -21.99 6.07 -15.10
C HIS A 421 -21.72 7.54 -14.77
N GLY A 422 -21.57 7.86 -13.49
CA GLY A 422 -21.35 9.22 -13.02
C GLY A 422 -20.11 9.92 -13.61
N ASN A 423 -19.17 9.17 -14.14
CA ASN A 423 -18.00 9.64 -14.89
C ASN A 423 -18.23 9.77 -16.41
N GLY A 424 -19.43 9.47 -16.91
CA GLY A 424 -19.80 9.56 -18.32
C GLY A 424 -19.50 8.31 -19.16
N THR A 425 -18.99 7.23 -18.56
CA THR A 425 -18.80 5.97 -19.30
C THR A 425 -20.13 5.22 -19.46
N SER A 426 -20.30 4.46 -20.52
CA SER A 426 -21.51 3.65 -20.76
C SER A 426 -21.58 2.48 -19.76
N TYR A 427 -22.82 2.08 -19.41
CA TYR A 427 -23.07 0.88 -18.62
C TYR A 427 -22.66 -0.39 -19.37
#